data_e7e198535d887a3a25c1560f9cae916b
#
_entry.id   e7e198535d887a3a25c1560f9cae916b
#
_cell.length_a   1.000
_cell.length_b   1.000
_cell.length_c   1.000
_cell.angle_alpha   90.00
_cell.angle_beta   90.00
_cell.angle_gamma   90.00
#
_symmetry.space_group_name_H-M   'P 1'
#
loop_
_entity.id
_entity.type
_entity.pdbx_description
1 polymer ?
#
loop_
_entity_poly.entity_id
_entity_poly.type
_entity_poly.pdbx_seq_one_letter_code
_entity_poly.pdbx_strand_id
1 'polypeptide(L)'
;LALQTREQHIRRDKATSNICTAQVLLAILSSFYALHHGQEGLTAIAKKIVNYRSYFESILSDLEYPLDQYSRFDSVDIYCPEASQIIQLASDEGYNLRMLPIGSDVYNAKGFGVTFDELTSNEEIQKLYQILAKIKGKEVNNISTFVDQYQSLREIPLRDKPWLEQLVFNKYQSETELMRYIHH
;
A
#
# COMPACT_ATOMS: atom_id res chain seq x y z
N LEU A 1 -16.54 -18.56 -33.16
CA LEU A 1 -15.38 -17.75 -32.74
C LEU A 1 -14.36 -17.80 -33.88
N ALA A 2 -14.05 -16.65 -34.47
CA ALA A 2 -12.96 -16.50 -35.43
C ALA A 2 -11.65 -16.32 -34.67
N LEU A 3 -10.68 -17.23 -34.86
CA LEU A 3 -9.35 -17.13 -34.26
C LEU A 3 -8.43 -16.34 -35.19
N GLN A 4 -7.69 -15.41 -34.61
CA GLN A 4 -6.73 -14.58 -35.35
C GLN A 4 -5.46 -15.37 -35.63
N THR A 5 -4.95 -15.34 -36.86
CA THR A 5 -3.72 -16.04 -37.23
C THR A 5 -2.45 -15.52 -36.57
N ARG A 6 -2.51 -14.35 -35.97
CA ARG A 6 -1.43 -13.76 -35.15
C ARG A 6 -1.36 -14.31 -33.72
N GLU A 7 -2.37 -15.04 -33.30
CA GLU A 7 -2.39 -15.62 -31.96
C GLU A 7 -1.37 -16.77 -31.81
N GLN A 8 -0.68 -16.82 -30.68
CA GLN A 8 0.42 -17.77 -30.45
C GLN A 8 -0.05 -19.24 -30.50
N HIS A 9 -1.25 -19.52 -30.07
CA HIS A 9 -1.78 -20.90 -30.11
C HIS A 9 -2.12 -21.39 -31.52
N ILE A 10 -2.16 -20.49 -32.52
CA ILE A 10 -2.37 -20.84 -33.93
C ILE A 10 -1.03 -20.85 -34.69
N ARG A 11 -0.20 -19.81 -34.51
CA ARG A 11 1.09 -19.66 -35.18
C ARG A 11 2.15 -19.20 -34.20
N ARG A 12 2.63 -20.13 -33.41
CA ARG A 12 3.57 -19.88 -32.32
C ARG A 12 4.86 -19.16 -32.78
N ASP A 13 5.38 -19.56 -33.94
CA ASP A 13 6.60 -19.00 -34.54
C ASP A 13 6.43 -17.59 -35.12
N LYS A 14 5.19 -17.15 -35.34
CA LYS A 14 4.85 -15.84 -35.95
C LYS A 14 4.03 -14.95 -35.02
N ALA A 15 3.74 -15.40 -33.83
CA ALA A 15 3.00 -14.59 -32.86
C ALA A 15 3.85 -13.43 -32.39
N THR A 16 3.29 -12.21 -32.44
CA THR A 16 3.99 -10.99 -32.03
C THR A 16 3.73 -10.63 -30.56
N SER A 17 2.68 -11.14 -29.95
CA SER A 17 2.34 -10.87 -28.55
C SER A 17 1.40 -11.93 -27.98
N ASN A 18 1.60 -12.26 -26.71
CA ASN A 18 0.69 -13.06 -25.89
C ASN A 18 0.02 -12.26 -24.79
N ILE A 19 0.35 -11.00 -24.65
CA ILE A 19 -0.09 -10.16 -23.55
C ILE A 19 -1.23 -9.29 -24.05
N CYS A 20 -2.34 -9.27 -23.30
CA CYS A 20 -3.44 -8.35 -23.54
C CYS A 20 -2.96 -6.91 -23.33
N THR A 21 -3.32 -6.00 -24.21
CA THR A 21 -2.91 -4.58 -24.19
C THR A 21 -3.24 -3.87 -22.89
N ALA A 22 -4.32 -4.27 -22.21
CA ALA A 22 -4.70 -3.67 -20.92
C ALA A 22 -3.66 -3.91 -19.80
N GLN A 23 -3.02 -5.09 -19.80
CA GLN A 23 -2.02 -5.43 -18.78
C GLN A 23 -0.60 -4.99 -19.14
N VAL A 24 -0.30 -4.75 -20.41
CA VAL A 24 1.04 -4.42 -20.89
C VAL A 24 1.59 -3.17 -20.24
N LEU A 25 0.80 -2.09 -20.17
CA LEU A 25 1.26 -0.84 -19.57
C LEU A 25 1.60 -1.02 -18.10
N LEU A 26 0.75 -1.69 -17.33
CA LEU A 26 0.99 -1.92 -15.90
C LEU A 26 2.22 -2.82 -15.67
N ALA A 27 2.43 -3.84 -16.51
CA ALA A 27 3.62 -4.68 -16.45
C ALA A 27 4.90 -3.89 -16.72
N ILE A 28 4.89 -3.00 -17.72
CA ILE A 28 6.01 -2.12 -18.04
C ILE A 28 6.27 -1.13 -16.90
N LEU A 29 5.23 -0.47 -16.37
CA LEU A 29 5.36 0.46 -15.23
C LEU A 29 5.95 -0.24 -14.01
N SER A 30 5.49 -1.45 -13.67
CA SER A 30 6.04 -2.24 -12.56
C SER A 30 7.52 -2.56 -12.78
N SER A 31 7.92 -2.87 -14.01
CA SER A 31 9.32 -3.14 -14.35
C SER A 31 10.18 -1.88 -14.21
N PHE A 32 9.72 -0.73 -14.70
CA PHE A 32 10.45 0.53 -14.56
C PHE A 32 10.49 1.04 -13.12
N TYR A 33 9.44 0.81 -12.34
CA TYR A 33 9.45 1.10 -10.91
C TYR A 33 10.55 0.31 -10.18
N ALA A 34 10.68 -1.00 -10.48
CA ALA A 34 11.74 -1.82 -9.95
C ALA A 34 13.14 -1.39 -10.43
N LEU A 35 13.28 -0.96 -11.68
CA LEU A 35 14.54 -0.43 -12.24
C LEU A 35 14.97 0.86 -11.54
N HIS A 36 14.01 1.78 -11.32
CA HIS A 36 14.29 3.09 -10.72
C HIS A 36 14.68 2.98 -9.25
N HIS A 37 13.93 2.20 -8.48
CA HIS A 37 14.16 2.07 -7.04
C HIS A 37 15.25 1.06 -6.67
N GLY A 38 15.45 0.03 -7.47
CA GLY A 38 16.35 -1.07 -7.16
C GLY A 38 15.99 -1.80 -5.87
N GLN A 39 16.88 -2.67 -5.41
CA GLN A 39 16.67 -3.42 -4.18
C GLN A 39 16.60 -2.51 -2.94
N GLU A 40 17.49 -1.54 -2.84
CA GLU A 40 17.58 -0.65 -1.68
C GLU A 40 16.35 0.26 -1.56
N GLY A 41 15.96 0.91 -2.68
CA GLY A 41 14.79 1.79 -2.71
C GLY A 41 13.49 1.05 -2.39
N LEU A 42 13.26 -0.12 -2.98
CA LEU A 42 12.08 -0.93 -2.69
C LEU A 42 12.06 -1.42 -1.23
N THR A 43 13.22 -1.76 -0.67
CA THR A 43 13.32 -2.13 0.75
C THR A 43 13.00 -0.94 1.66
N ALA A 44 13.50 0.26 1.33
CA ALA A 44 13.22 1.48 2.09
C ALA A 44 11.72 1.83 2.05
N ILE A 45 11.09 1.76 0.87
CA ILE A 45 9.63 1.96 0.70
C ILE A 45 8.85 0.96 1.54
N ALA A 46 9.18 -0.34 1.45
CA ALA A 46 8.50 -1.37 2.21
C ALA A 46 8.62 -1.15 3.73
N LYS A 47 9.80 -0.78 4.22
CA LYS A 47 10.02 -0.44 5.64
C LYS A 47 9.20 0.77 6.07
N LYS A 48 9.14 1.81 5.25
CA LYS A 48 8.34 3.02 5.51
C LYS A 48 6.86 2.66 5.66
N ILE A 49 6.29 1.91 4.73
CA ILE A 49 4.88 1.47 4.75
C ILE A 49 4.58 0.70 6.04
N VAL A 50 5.43 -0.28 6.36
CA VAL A 50 5.27 -1.09 7.57
C VAL A 50 5.37 -0.24 8.84
N ASN A 51 6.24 0.76 8.87
CA ASN A 51 6.37 1.66 10.01
C ASN A 51 5.09 2.50 10.20
N TYR A 52 4.52 3.06 9.13
CA TYR A 52 3.24 3.78 9.20
C TYR A 52 2.11 2.88 9.71
N ARG A 53 1.98 1.68 9.14
CA ARG A 53 0.98 0.72 9.60
C ARG A 53 1.16 0.37 11.08
N SER A 54 2.38 0.05 11.52
CA SER A 54 2.65 -0.34 12.89
C SER A 54 2.43 0.82 13.86
N TYR A 55 2.79 2.02 13.47
CA TYR A 55 2.53 3.22 14.25
C TYR A 55 1.03 3.49 14.38
N PHE A 56 0.28 3.33 13.31
CA PHE A 56 -1.17 3.46 13.35
C PHE A 56 -1.83 2.39 14.24
N GLU A 57 -1.32 1.15 14.22
CA GLU A 57 -1.75 0.11 15.17
C GLU A 57 -1.51 0.51 16.63
N SER A 58 -0.39 1.20 16.94
CA SER A 58 -0.17 1.69 18.31
C SER A 58 -1.18 2.78 18.70
N ILE A 59 -1.52 3.70 17.80
CA ILE A 59 -2.58 4.68 18.01
C ILE A 59 -3.91 4.00 18.31
N LEU A 60 -4.27 3.00 17.52
CA LEU A 60 -5.51 2.23 17.72
C LEU A 60 -5.53 1.53 19.07
N SER A 61 -4.41 0.95 19.49
CA SER A 61 -4.27 0.32 20.81
C SER A 61 -4.45 1.34 21.93
N ASP A 62 -3.83 2.52 21.85
CA ASP A 62 -3.95 3.59 22.86
C ASP A 62 -5.36 4.16 22.93
N LEU A 63 -6.08 4.16 21.81
CA LEU A 63 -7.49 4.54 21.72
C LEU A 63 -8.47 3.39 22.06
N GLU A 64 -7.96 2.22 22.41
CA GLU A 64 -8.74 1.03 22.76
C GLU A 64 -9.65 0.53 21.61
N TYR A 65 -9.19 0.69 20.36
CA TYR A 65 -9.83 0.02 19.23
C TYR A 65 -9.38 -1.44 19.12
N PRO A 66 -10.28 -2.35 18.74
CA PRO A 66 -9.92 -3.75 18.59
C PRO A 66 -8.97 -3.94 17.39
N LEU A 67 -7.85 -4.58 17.64
CA LEU A 67 -6.90 -4.99 16.60
C LEU A 67 -7.03 -6.48 16.33
N ASP A 68 -7.01 -6.89 15.07
CA ASP A 68 -6.88 -8.31 14.75
C ASP A 68 -5.44 -8.79 15.04
N GLN A 69 -5.29 -10.11 15.20
CA GLN A 69 -4.00 -10.72 15.53
C GLN A 69 -3.14 -11.01 14.27
N TYR A 70 -3.67 -10.75 13.08
CA TYR A 70 -2.97 -11.05 11.84
C TYR A 70 -1.97 -9.95 11.49
N SER A 71 -0.74 -10.37 11.20
CA SER A 71 0.27 -9.47 10.64
C SER A 71 -0.06 -9.19 9.18
N ARG A 72 -0.24 -7.93 8.83
CA ARG A 72 -0.46 -7.47 7.45
C ARG A 72 0.70 -6.57 7.03
N PHE A 73 0.92 -6.42 5.74
CA PHE A 73 2.00 -5.61 5.23
C PHE A 73 1.68 -4.11 5.33
N ASP A 74 0.60 -3.69 4.70
CA ASP A 74 0.22 -2.30 4.45
C ASP A 74 -1.16 -1.90 4.97
N SER A 75 -1.96 -2.85 5.43
CA SER A 75 -3.36 -2.60 5.73
C SER A 75 -3.71 -2.93 7.18
N VAL A 76 -4.67 -2.19 7.73
CA VAL A 76 -5.29 -2.46 9.05
C VAL A 76 -6.79 -2.46 8.87
N ASP A 77 -7.45 -3.52 9.36
CA ASP A 77 -8.90 -3.62 9.41
C ASP A 77 -9.38 -3.52 10.85
N ILE A 78 -10.34 -2.66 11.12
CA ILE A 78 -10.88 -2.38 12.44
C ILE A 78 -12.39 -2.60 12.42
N TYR A 79 -12.88 -3.49 13.27
CA TYR A 79 -14.30 -3.73 13.46
C TYR A 79 -14.77 -3.07 14.75
N CYS A 80 -15.64 -2.05 14.63
CA CYS A 80 -16.14 -1.30 15.80
C CYS A 80 -17.55 -0.75 15.53
N PRO A 81 -18.34 -0.52 16.57
CA PRO A 81 -19.71 0.01 16.43
C PRO A 81 -19.74 1.39 15.77
N GLU A 82 -18.68 2.19 15.95
CA GLU A 82 -18.59 3.57 15.48
C GLU A 82 -18.13 3.67 14.01
N ALA A 83 -17.93 2.55 13.31
CA ALA A 83 -17.33 2.49 11.97
C ALA A 83 -18.00 3.43 10.95
N SER A 84 -19.33 3.45 10.89
CA SER A 84 -20.06 4.34 9.97
C SER A 84 -19.82 5.82 10.26
N GLN A 85 -19.73 6.20 11.53
CA GLN A 85 -19.45 7.58 11.93
C GLN A 85 -17.99 7.96 11.61
N ILE A 86 -17.03 7.05 11.82
CA ILE A 86 -15.62 7.25 11.49
C ILE A 86 -15.47 7.47 9.98
N ILE A 87 -16.09 6.60 9.16
CA ILE A 87 -16.04 6.70 7.69
C ILE A 87 -16.62 8.04 7.23
N GLN A 88 -17.74 8.48 7.80
CA GLN A 88 -18.34 9.76 7.44
C GLN A 88 -17.44 10.94 7.80
N LEU A 89 -16.90 10.98 9.02
CA LEU A 89 -15.99 12.04 9.44
C LEU A 89 -14.71 12.08 8.60
N ALA A 90 -14.17 10.91 8.25
CA ALA A 90 -13.02 10.83 7.36
C ALA A 90 -13.35 11.36 5.96
N SER A 91 -14.52 11.02 5.43
CA SER A 91 -15.00 11.52 4.14
C SER A 91 -15.18 13.05 4.14
N ASP A 92 -15.69 13.62 5.21
CA ASP A 92 -15.85 15.06 5.37
C ASP A 92 -14.50 15.81 5.38
N GLU A 93 -13.44 15.15 5.84
CA GLU A 93 -12.04 15.63 5.81
C GLU A 93 -11.28 15.24 4.52
N GLY A 94 -11.96 14.61 3.54
CA GLY A 94 -11.39 14.23 2.25
C GLY A 94 -10.71 12.87 2.20
N TYR A 95 -10.88 12.01 3.21
CA TYR A 95 -10.29 10.67 3.27
C TYR A 95 -11.32 9.58 2.99
N ASN A 96 -11.02 8.69 2.05
CA ASN A 96 -11.84 7.53 1.73
C ASN A 96 -11.36 6.29 2.49
N LEU A 97 -12.03 5.94 3.56
CA LEU A 97 -11.77 4.70 4.28
C LEU A 97 -12.56 3.55 3.65
N ARG A 98 -11.93 2.39 3.57
CA ARG A 98 -12.59 1.19 3.06
C ARG A 98 -13.65 0.70 4.04
N MET A 99 -14.89 0.64 3.59
CA MET A 99 -15.99 0.08 4.39
C MET A 99 -15.88 -1.44 4.48
N LEU A 100 -15.98 -1.97 5.69
CA LEU A 100 -15.99 -3.40 5.96
C LEU A 100 -17.41 -3.84 6.34
N PRO A 101 -18.14 -4.53 5.43
CA PRO A 101 -19.45 -5.08 5.73
C PRO A 101 -19.34 -6.37 6.55
N ILE A 102 -20.41 -6.78 7.23
CA ILE A 102 -20.57 -8.14 7.74
C ILE A 102 -21.55 -8.92 6.87
N GLY A 103 -21.10 -10.02 6.31
CA GLY A 103 -21.93 -10.87 5.44
C GLY A 103 -22.41 -10.16 4.19
N SER A 104 -23.70 -10.28 3.87
CA SER A 104 -24.33 -9.65 2.72
C SER A 104 -24.80 -8.22 2.93
N ASP A 105 -24.65 -7.66 4.13
CA ASP A 105 -25.06 -6.29 4.41
C ASP A 105 -23.99 -5.30 3.94
N VAL A 106 -24.12 -4.90 2.68
CA VAL A 106 -23.19 -3.95 2.01
C VAL A 106 -23.50 -2.47 2.32
N TYR A 107 -24.56 -2.17 3.06
CA TYR A 107 -25.00 -0.80 3.33
C TYR A 107 -24.61 -0.30 4.73
N ASN A 108 -24.28 -1.21 5.66
CA ASN A 108 -23.91 -0.83 7.01
C ASN A 108 -22.48 -1.25 7.28
N ALA A 109 -21.62 -0.27 7.53
CA ALA A 109 -20.25 -0.53 7.94
C ALA A 109 -20.23 -1.14 9.36
N LYS A 110 -19.59 -2.27 9.51
CA LYS A 110 -19.27 -2.90 10.81
C LYS A 110 -17.80 -2.72 11.17
N GLY A 111 -17.04 -2.16 10.25
CA GLY A 111 -15.65 -1.84 10.40
C GLY A 111 -15.19 -0.90 9.28
N PHE A 112 -13.96 -0.49 9.39
CA PHE A 112 -13.27 0.28 8.34
C PHE A 112 -11.85 -0.26 8.15
N GLY A 113 -11.32 -0.10 6.95
CA GLY A 113 -9.95 -0.47 6.61
C GLY A 113 -9.14 0.74 6.18
N VAL A 114 -7.88 0.78 6.59
CA VAL A 114 -6.88 1.77 6.19
C VAL A 114 -5.74 1.05 5.49
N THR A 115 -5.26 1.60 4.38
CA THR A 115 -4.11 1.07 3.65
C THR A 115 -3.08 2.18 3.48
N PHE A 116 -1.83 1.86 3.75
CA PHE A 116 -0.68 2.77 3.69
C PHE A 116 0.15 2.47 2.45
N ASP A 117 0.71 3.50 1.86
CA ASP A 117 1.59 3.43 0.70
C ASP A 117 2.83 4.33 0.86
N GLU A 118 3.63 4.43 -0.19
CA GLU A 118 4.85 5.26 -0.19
C GLU A 118 4.57 6.77 -0.12
N LEU A 119 3.36 7.21 -0.45
CA LEU A 119 2.94 8.61 -0.41
C LEU A 119 2.37 9.00 0.95
N THR A 120 2.05 8.03 1.78
CA THR A 120 1.51 8.28 3.13
C THR A 120 2.42 9.22 3.92
N SER A 121 1.80 10.21 4.56
CA SER A 121 2.45 11.27 5.32
C SER A 121 2.09 11.27 6.80
N ASN A 122 2.90 11.96 7.60
CA ASN A 122 2.62 12.15 9.04
C ASN A 122 1.35 12.96 9.26
N GLU A 123 1.06 13.92 8.38
CA GLU A 123 -0.13 14.76 8.43
C GLU A 123 -1.41 13.92 8.27
N GLU A 124 -1.40 12.95 7.37
CA GLU A 124 -2.55 12.04 7.15
C GLU A 124 -2.77 11.15 8.37
N ILE A 125 -1.70 10.59 8.94
CA ILE A 125 -1.81 9.81 10.18
C ILE A 125 -2.33 10.68 11.33
N GLN A 126 -1.84 11.93 11.46
CA GLN A 126 -2.31 12.86 12.47
C GLN A 126 -3.80 13.16 12.32
N LYS A 127 -4.27 13.34 11.11
CA LYS A 127 -5.69 13.58 10.81
C LYS A 127 -6.55 12.37 11.19
N LEU A 128 -6.16 11.17 10.78
CA LEU A 128 -6.87 9.96 11.18
C LEU A 128 -6.89 9.78 12.70
N TYR A 129 -5.77 10.05 13.37
CA TYR A 129 -5.70 10.02 14.84
C TYR A 129 -6.69 11.01 15.47
N GLN A 130 -6.77 12.25 14.97
CA GLN A 130 -7.74 13.26 15.45
C GLN A 130 -9.18 12.79 15.31
N ILE A 131 -9.55 12.21 14.17
CA ILE A 131 -10.90 11.67 13.92
C ILE A 131 -11.23 10.57 14.92
N LEU A 132 -10.33 9.60 15.09
CA LEU A 132 -10.50 8.45 15.96
C LEU A 132 -10.58 8.86 17.44
N ALA A 133 -9.69 9.75 17.87
CA ALA A 133 -9.65 10.24 19.24
C ALA A 133 -10.91 11.07 19.59
N LYS A 134 -11.39 11.90 18.64
CA LYS A 134 -12.63 12.66 18.80
C LYS A 134 -13.83 11.75 19.09
N ILE A 135 -13.93 10.63 18.39
CA ILE A 135 -14.98 9.62 18.61
C ILE A 135 -14.89 9.01 20.01
N LYS A 136 -13.67 8.76 20.49
CA LYS A 136 -13.40 8.19 21.83
C LYS A 136 -13.39 9.24 22.94
N GLY A 137 -13.54 10.53 22.63
CA GLY A 137 -13.46 11.61 23.61
C GLY A 137 -12.08 11.72 24.27
N LYS A 138 -11.02 11.32 23.57
CA LYS A 138 -9.63 11.38 24.03
C LYS A 138 -8.90 12.57 23.45
N GLU A 139 -7.91 13.09 24.17
CA GLU A 139 -7.01 14.13 23.66
C GLU A 139 -6.00 13.55 22.68
N VAL A 140 -5.54 14.38 21.73
CA VAL A 140 -4.60 14.00 20.69
C VAL A 140 -3.23 14.59 20.96
N ASN A 141 -2.21 13.75 21.01
CA ASN A 141 -0.83 14.18 21.04
C ASN A 141 -0.33 14.49 19.62
N ASN A 142 0.58 15.45 19.48
CA ASN A 142 1.17 15.79 18.19
C ASN A 142 2.20 14.72 17.77
N ILE A 143 2.04 14.18 16.56
CA ILE A 143 2.86 13.07 16.01
C ILE A 143 4.21 13.55 15.45
N SER A 144 4.58 14.81 15.54
CA SER A 144 5.55 15.53 14.71
C SER A 144 6.93 14.88 14.43
N THR A 145 7.30 13.76 15.06
CA THR A 145 8.66 13.19 14.88
C THR A 145 8.78 11.66 14.99
N PHE A 146 7.69 10.91 15.16
CA PHE A 146 7.81 9.51 15.61
C PHE A 146 7.91 8.45 14.49
N VAL A 147 7.37 8.70 13.30
CA VAL A 147 7.21 7.63 12.32
C VAL A 147 8.53 7.15 11.71
N ASP A 148 9.49 8.06 11.51
CA ASP A 148 10.79 7.70 10.94
C ASP A 148 11.66 6.86 11.89
N GLN A 149 11.34 6.88 13.18
CA GLN A 149 12.07 6.17 14.24
C GLN A 149 11.30 4.97 14.81
N TYR A 150 10.04 4.76 14.38
CA TYR A 150 9.20 3.71 14.91
C TYR A 150 9.66 2.35 14.38
N GLN A 151 10.08 1.48 15.29
CA GLN A 151 10.36 0.08 14.96
C GLN A 151 9.09 -0.74 15.15
N SER A 152 8.69 -1.46 14.12
CA SER A 152 7.53 -2.35 14.20
C SER A 152 7.68 -3.32 15.37
N LEU A 153 6.65 -3.38 16.21
CA LEU A 153 6.55 -4.35 17.31
C LEU A 153 6.34 -5.79 16.82
N ARG A 154 6.03 -5.96 15.54
CA ARG A 154 5.82 -7.27 14.93
C ARG A 154 6.97 -7.61 14.02
N GLU A 155 7.58 -8.76 14.21
CA GLU A 155 8.57 -9.30 13.29
C GLU A 155 7.95 -9.53 11.91
N ILE A 156 8.54 -8.88 10.91
CA ILE A 156 8.20 -9.11 9.51
C ILE A 156 9.26 -10.05 8.96
N PRO A 157 8.85 -11.18 8.36
CA PRO A 157 9.80 -12.05 7.70
C PRO A 157 10.55 -11.29 6.61
N LEU A 158 11.83 -11.06 6.81
CA LEU A 158 12.69 -10.46 5.79
C LEU A 158 13.17 -11.54 4.84
N ARG A 159 13.35 -11.17 3.58
CA ARG A 159 13.97 -12.04 2.61
C ARG A 159 15.46 -12.17 2.95
N ASP A 160 15.93 -13.40 3.14
CA ASP A 160 17.33 -13.74 3.41
C ASP A 160 18.14 -14.01 2.13
N LYS A 161 17.47 -14.21 0.99
CA LYS A 161 18.11 -14.46 -0.31
C LYS A 161 18.27 -13.17 -1.10
N PRO A 162 19.40 -12.99 -1.81
CA PRO A 162 19.60 -11.90 -2.74
C PRO A 162 18.51 -11.83 -3.81
N TRP A 163 18.15 -10.63 -4.23
CA TRP A 163 17.14 -10.38 -5.25
C TRP A 163 17.46 -9.09 -6.00
N LEU A 164 17.02 -8.96 -7.25
CA LEU A 164 17.34 -7.84 -8.14
C LEU A 164 18.85 -7.57 -8.27
N GLU A 165 19.67 -8.62 -8.29
CA GLU A 165 21.13 -8.52 -8.37
C GLU A 165 21.64 -8.13 -9.78
N GLN A 166 20.78 -8.20 -10.79
CA GLN A 166 21.15 -7.85 -12.16
C GLN A 166 21.52 -6.36 -12.22
N LEU A 167 22.59 -6.06 -12.94
CA LEU A 167 23.16 -4.71 -13.04
C LEU A 167 22.13 -3.64 -13.44
N VAL A 168 21.12 -4.01 -14.22
CA VAL A 168 20.07 -3.13 -14.68
C VAL A 168 19.28 -2.48 -13.54
N PHE A 169 19.08 -3.18 -12.42
CA PHE A 169 18.37 -2.68 -11.24
C PHE A 169 19.21 -1.78 -10.33
N ASN A 170 20.51 -1.63 -10.64
CA ASN A 170 21.45 -0.83 -9.86
C ASN A 170 22.03 0.33 -10.67
N LYS A 171 21.62 0.50 -11.93
CA LYS A 171 22.25 1.46 -12.85
C LYS A 171 21.36 2.66 -13.19
N TYR A 172 20.07 2.48 -13.32
CA TYR A 172 19.16 3.50 -13.87
C TYR A 172 18.26 4.11 -12.78
N GLN A 173 18.87 4.61 -11.71
CA GLN A 173 18.18 5.11 -10.51
C GLN A 173 17.91 6.62 -10.53
N SER A 174 18.41 7.34 -11.54
CA SER A 174 18.06 8.75 -11.76
C SER A 174 17.06 8.89 -12.91
N GLU A 175 16.25 9.96 -12.86
CA GLU A 175 15.28 10.25 -13.93
C GLU A 175 15.95 10.30 -15.31
N THR A 176 17.07 10.99 -15.42
CA THR A 176 17.81 11.14 -16.69
C THR A 176 18.33 9.80 -17.22
N GLU A 177 18.88 8.95 -16.35
CA GLU A 177 19.40 7.63 -16.75
C GLU A 177 18.27 6.69 -17.16
N LEU A 178 17.17 6.69 -16.40
CA LEU A 178 15.99 5.90 -16.74
C LEU A 178 15.38 6.33 -18.08
N MET A 179 15.23 7.64 -18.32
CA MET A 179 14.73 8.16 -19.59
C MET A 179 15.62 7.76 -20.78
N ARG A 180 16.94 7.81 -20.61
CA ARG A 180 17.89 7.35 -21.65
C ARG A 180 17.78 5.85 -21.90
N TYR A 181 17.59 5.07 -20.85
CA TYR A 181 17.39 3.61 -20.95
C TYR A 181 16.10 3.26 -21.70
N ILE A 182 15.00 3.96 -21.42
CA ILE A 182 13.72 3.75 -22.13
C ILE A 182 13.83 4.08 -23.63
N HIS A 183 14.70 5.02 -23.99
CA HIS A 183 14.89 5.44 -25.39
C HIS A 183 15.80 4.50 -26.21
N HIS A 184 16.57 3.62 -25.56
CA HIS A 184 17.42 2.64 -26.23
C HIS A 184 16.67 1.36 -26.59
#